data_34252db694a63321fcb5788489fe77e3
#
_entry.id   34252db694a63321fcb5788489fe77e3
#
_cell.length_a   1.000
_cell.length_b   1.000
_cell.length_c   1.000
_cell.angle_alpha   90.00
_cell.angle_beta   90.00
_cell.angle_gamma   90.00
#
_symmetry.space_group_name_H-M   'P 1'
#
loop_
_entity.id
_entity.type
_entity.pdbx_description
1 polymer ?
#
loop_
_entity_poly.entity_id
_entity_poly.type
_entity_poly.pdbx_seq_one_letter_code
_entity_poly.pdbx_strand_id
1 'polypeptide(L)'
;RRVLFRSLQIAHEQTRMPVSVLDLVDGKIIRKEDGRVLKTLGELATESLYSLEHSQHITAETTAQIKSNAYSFGCSFAEVEVDVPLCKVKLLNLVNVHDCGTLVNPALAEAQVHGGMSMAIGYGLSEELKFDEKTGKPLNNNLLDYKLSTFMDHPTLQAAFVENPEPTSPYGTKALGEPPACSPAPAIRNAILNATGVAFDACPITPHVLYRGFKEAGLIED
;
A
#
# COMPACT_ATOMS: atom_id res chain seq x y z
N ARG A 1 -3.67 22.98 10.99
CA ARG A 1 -4.54 24.07 11.51
C ARG A 1 -4.81 23.97 13.02
N ARG A 2 -5.07 22.78 13.59
CA ARG A 2 -5.34 22.64 15.04
C ARG A 2 -4.08 22.91 15.90
N VAL A 3 -2.90 22.42 15.48
CA VAL A 3 -1.63 22.75 16.15
C VAL A 3 -1.38 24.26 16.08
N LEU A 4 -1.63 24.89 14.94
CA LEU A 4 -1.56 26.36 14.78
C LEU A 4 -2.46 27.06 15.80
N PHE A 5 -3.74 26.65 15.88
CA PHE A 5 -4.68 27.25 16.82
C PHE A 5 -4.23 27.04 18.29
N ARG A 6 -3.74 25.84 18.63
CA ARG A 6 -3.22 25.55 19.97
C ARG A 6 -1.98 26.39 20.30
N SER A 7 -1.08 26.57 19.33
CA SER A 7 0.10 27.45 19.47
C SER A 7 -0.31 28.90 19.76
N LEU A 8 -1.34 29.40 19.06
CA LEU A 8 -1.86 30.75 19.30
C LEU A 8 -2.55 30.89 20.67
N GLN A 9 -3.20 29.82 21.18
CA GLN A 9 -3.76 29.83 22.53
C GLN A 9 -2.65 29.91 23.60
N ILE A 10 -1.59 29.11 23.45
CA ILE A 10 -0.45 29.13 24.36
C ILE A 10 0.28 30.49 24.28
N ALA A 11 0.43 31.03 23.06
CA ALA A 11 0.98 32.38 22.88
C ALA A 11 0.11 33.44 23.57
N HIS A 12 -1.21 33.33 23.54
CA HIS A 12 -2.12 34.18 24.29
C HIS A 12 -1.84 34.16 25.82
N GLU A 13 -1.73 32.93 26.37
CA GLU A 13 -1.43 32.72 27.79
C GLU A 13 -0.08 33.34 28.20
N GLN A 14 0.97 33.17 27.38
CA GLN A 14 2.30 33.68 27.66
C GLN A 14 2.45 35.16 27.38
N THR A 15 1.79 35.72 26.36
CA THR A 15 1.91 37.15 26.00
C THR A 15 0.83 38.04 26.57
N ARG A 16 -0.25 37.44 27.11
CA ARG A 16 -1.50 38.09 27.55
C ARG A 16 -2.22 38.88 26.44
N MET A 17 -1.86 38.64 25.17
CA MET A 17 -2.53 39.23 24.00
C MET A 17 -3.66 38.35 23.52
N PRO A 18 -4.84 38.88 23.13
CA PRO A 18 -5.95 38.09 22.61
C PRO A 18 -5.54 37.31 21.35
N VAL A 19 -6.01 36.05 21.22
CA VAL A 19 -5.73 35.20 20.04
C VAL A 19 -6.11 35.91 18.73
N SER A 20 -7.14 36.76 18.75
CA SER A 20 -7.64 37.47 17.57
C SER A 20 -6.60 38.44 16.96
N VAL A 21 -5.68 38.96 17.77
CA VAL A 21 -4.62 39.87 17.30
C VAL A 21 -3.31 39.16 17.00
N LEU A 22 -3.21 37.87 17.27
CA LEU A 22 -2.04 37.03 17.01
C LEU A 22 -2.17 36.28 15.72
N ASP A 23 -1.03 36.04 15.05
CA ASP A 23 -0.93 35.10 13.91
C ASP A 23 0.39 34.33 14.00
N LEU A 24 0.43 33.18 13.29
CA LEU A 24 1.64 32.39 13.12
C LEU A 24 2.05 32.41 11.64
N VAL A 25 3.14 33.10 11.35
CA VAL A 25 3.68 33.24 10.00
C VAL A 25 5.15 32.81 10.03
N ASP A 26 5.53 31.91 9.13
CA ASP A 26 6.92 31.41 8.98
C ASP A 26 7.58 30.98 10.29
N GLY A 27 6.82 30.24 11.13
CA GLY A 27 7.33 29.75 12.42
C GLY A 27 7.49 30.82 13.49
N LYS A 28 6.88 32.01 13.32
CA LYS A 28 6.94 33.13 14.24
C LYS A 28 5.55 33.58 14.66
N ILE A 29 5.33 33.76 15.94
CA ILE A 29 4.14 34.43 16.49
C ILE A 29 4.29 35.92 16.28
N ILE A 30 3.38 36.49 15.52
CA ILE A 30 3.37 37.93 15.20
C ILE A 30 2.08 38.60 15.69
N ARG A 31 2.15 39.87 15.93
CA ARG A 31 0.96 40.72 16.09
C ARG A 31 0.48 41.18 14.74
N LYS A 32 -0.80 40.93 14.42
CA LYS A 32 -1.39 41.21 13.08
C LYS A 32 -1.35 42.69 12.71
N GLU A 33 -1.47 43.56 13.69
CA GLU A 33 -1.62 45.01 13.48
C GLU A 33 -0.38 45.64 12.85
N ASP A 34 0.81 45.24 13.27
CA ASP A 34 2.09 45.88 12.90
C ASP A 34 3.13 44.86 12.40
N GLY A 35 2.80 43.57 12.36
CA GLY A 35 3.72 42.51 11.96
C GLY A 35 4.86 42.24 12.96
N ARG A 36 4.82 42.84 14.15
CA ARG A 36 5.87 42.66 15.15
C ARG A 36 5.97 41.21 15.60
N VAL A 37 7.17 40.65 15.48
CA VAL A 37 7.47 39.30 16.01
C VAL A 37 7.49 39.37 17.53
N LEU A 38 6.71 38.50 18.16
CA LEU A 38 6.63 38.38 19.61
C LEU A 38 7.48 37.21 20.12
N LYS A 39 7.41 36.06 19.45
CA LYS A 39 8.19 34.86 19.77
C LYS A 39 8.36 34.00 18.51
N THR A 40 9.38 33.19 18.50
CA THR A 40 9.48 32.07 17.55
C THR A 40 8.68 30.86 18.06
N LEU A 41 8.35 29.96 17.18
CA LEU A 41 7.68 28.70 17.56
C LEU A 41 8.57 27.85 18.50
N GLY A 42 9.89 27.89 18.30
CA GLY A 42 10.86 27.23 19.18
C GLY A 42 10.87 27.78 20.61
N GLU A 43 10.91 29.09 20.75
CA GLU A 43 10.81 29.77 22.06
C GLU A 43 9.48 29.46 22.74
N LEU A 44 8.37 29.53 21.98
CA LEU A 44 7.05 29.20 22.50
C LEU A 44 6.98 27.73 23.01
N ALA A 45 7.54 26.79 22.25
CA ALA A 45 7.57 25.39 22.62
C ALA A 45 8.44 25.12 23.85
N THR A 46 9.62 25.75 23.91
CA THR A 46 10.55 25.62 25.05
C THR A 46 9.91 26.17 26.32
N GLU A 47 9.35 27.37 26.26
CA GLU A 47 8.68 27.95 27.42
C GLU A 47 7.44 27.12 27.83
N SER A 48 6.68 26.59 26.89
CA SER A 48 5.51 25.77 27.22
C SER A 48 5.86 24.45 27.91
N LEU A 49 7.08 23.93 27.69
CA LEU A 49 7.57 22.70 28.33
C LEU A 49 8.21 22.95 29.71
N TYR A 50 8.98 24.02 29.83
CA TYR A 50 9.85 24.27 30.98
C TYR A 50 9.37 25.39 31.90
N SER A 51 8.22 26.04 31.62
CA SER A 51 7.65 27.03 32.51
C SER A 51 7.20 26.40 33.82
N LEU A 52 7.56 27.00 34.93
CA LEU A 52 7.11 26.59 36.26
C LEU A 52 5.60 26.88 36.51
N GLU A 53 5.07 27.88 35.82
CA GLU A 53 3.69 28.34 36.02
C GLU A 53 2.71 27.71 35.02
N HIS A 54 3.15 27.43 33.80
CA HIS A 54 2.30 27.01 32.69
C HIS A 54 2.92 25.88 31.86
N SER A 55 3.40 24.80 32.52
CA SER A 55 3.97 23.67 31.79
C SER A 55 2.88 22.89 31.08
N GLN A 56 2.86 22.95 29.76
CA GLN A 56 1.93 22.16 28.92
C GLN A 56 2.51 21.90 27.53
N HIS A 57 2.17 20.72 26.97
CA HIS A 57 2.60 20.38 25.61
C HIS A 57 1.75 21.08 24.55
N ILE A 58 2.39 21.52 23.45
CA ILE A 58 1.68 22.00 22.26
C ILE A 58 1.25 20.78 21.46
N THR A 59 0.15 20.16 21.85
CA THR A 59 -0.42 18.99 21.19
C THR A 59 -1.83 19.27 20.70
N ALA A 60 -2.18 18.67 19.59
CA ALA A 60 -3.54 18.66 19.09
C ALA A 60 -3.88 17.31 18.51
N GLU A 61 -5.06 16.79 18.86
CA GLU A 61 -5.60 15.56 18.33
C GLU A 61 -6.85 15.85 17.49
N THR A 62 -7.01 15.11 16.42
CA THR A 62 -8.19 15.20 15.56
C THR A 62 -8.47 13.90 14.87
N THR A 63 -9.74 13.53 14.77
CA THR A 63 -10.20 12.41 13.97
C THR A 63 -10.82 12.92 12.68
N ALA A 64 -10.36 12.39 11.56
CA ALA A 64 -11.02 12.59 10.28
C ALA A 64 -12.00 11.43 10.03
N GLN A 65 -13.26 11.77 9.78
CA GLN A 65 -14.27 10.80 9.35
C GLN A 65 -14.48 10.92 7.84
N ILE A 66 -14.27 9.79 7.14
CA ILE A 66 -14.61 9.67 5.72
C ILE A 66 -16.10 9.33 5.62
N LYS A 67 -16.86 10.11 4.88
CA LYS A 67 -18.33 9.97 4.75
C LYS A 67 -18.75 9.13 3.54
N SER A 68 -17.82 8.80 2.67
CA SER A 68 -18.03 7.99 1.45
C SER A 68 -16.88 7.01 1.27
N ASN A 69 -17.15 5.90 0.58
CA ASN A 69 -16.09 4.94 0.23
C ASN A 69 -15.22 5.51 -0.89
N ALA A 70 -13.92 5.61 -0.64
CA ALA A 70 -12.92 5.97 -1.63
C ALA A 70 -12.42 4.69 -2.30
N TYR A 71 -12.86 4.41 -3.53
CA TYR A 71 -12.45 3.22 -4.26
C TYR A 71 -11.07 3.41 -4.88
N SER A 72 -10.16 2.46 -4.61
CA SER A 72 -8.91 2.31 -5.34
C SER A 72 -9.14 1.50 -6.60
N PHE A 73 -8.40 1.81 -7.66
CA PHE A 73 -8.43 1.06 -8.90
C PHE A 73 -7.03 0.54 -9.23
N GLY A 74 -6.95 -0.61 -9.86
CA GLY A 74 -5.69 -1.19 -10.27
C GLY A 74 -5.86 -2.12 -11.46
N CYS A 75 -4.78 -2.28 -12.23
CA CYS A 75 -4.70 -3.19 -13.36
C CYS A 75 -3.31 -3.79 -13.42
N SER A 76 -3.22 -5.09 -13.71
CA SER A 76 -1.96 -5.79 -13.91
C SER A 76 -1.84 -6.36 -15.31
N PHE A 77 -0.61 -6.33 -15.83
CA PHE A 77 -0.23 -6.92 -17.10
C PHE A 77 0.91 -7.89 -16.87
N ALA A 78 0.74 -9.13 -17.32
CA ALA A 78 1.73 -10.19 -17.15
C ALA A 78 2.18 -10.73 -18.51
N GLU A 79 3.47 -10.99 -18.62
CA GLU A 79 4.08 -11.72 -19.75
C GLU A 79 4.71 -12.99 -19.21
N VAL A 80 4.38 -14.13 -19.85
CA VAL A 80 4.83 -15.45 -19.42
C VAL A 80 5.43 -16.24 -20.57
N GLU A 81 6.36 -17.10 -20.24
CA GLU A 81 6.83 -18.20 -21.06
C GLU A 81 6.29 -19.51 -20.46
N VAL A 82 5.62 -20.32 -21.27
CA VAL A 82 5.04 -21.60 -20.83
C VAL A 82 5.75 -22.75 -21.52
N ASP A 83 6.46 -23.57 -20.75
CA ASP A 83 7.02 -24.83 -21.18
C ASP A 83 5.96 -25.92 -20.96
N VAL A 84 5.25 -26.27 -22.04
CA VAL A 84 4.15 -27.26 -21.98
C VAL A 84 4.67 -28.65 -21.61
N PRO A 85 5.72 -29.21 -22.23
CA PRO A 85 6.28 -30.50 -21.87
C PRO A 85 6.73 -30.62 -20.42
N LEU A 86 7.35 -29.57 -19.88
CA LEU A 86 7.81 -29.55 -18.48
C LEU A 86 6.74 -29.05 -17.49
N CYS A 87 5.57 -28.65 -17.97
CA CYS A 87 4.51 -28.06 -17.14
C CYS A 87 5.02 -26.92 -16.26
N LYS A 88 5.78 -26.01 -16.87
CA LYS A 88 6.46 -24.94 -16.16
C LYS A 88 6.07 -23.57 -16.73
N VAL A 89 5.76 -22.63 -15.84
CA VAL A 89 5.53 -21.23 -16.18
C VAL A 89 6.69 -20.41 -15.66
N LYS A 90 7.26 -19.58 -16.53
CA LYS A 90 8.23 -18.55 -16.17
C LYS A 90 7.60 -17.18 -16.41
N LEU A 91 7.49 -16.40 -15.34
CA LEU A 91 7.03 -15.02 -15.45
C LEU A 91 8.19 -14.15 -15.96
N LEU A 92 7.99 -13.51 -17.13
CA LEU A 92 8.99 -12.70 -17.79
C LEU A 92 8.89 -11.23 -17.39
N ASN A 93 7.67 -10.72 -17.26
CA ASN A 93 7.40 -9.34 -16.92
C ASN A 93 6.07 -9.23 -16.16
N LEU A 94 6.02 -8.30 -15.21
CA LEU A 94 4.81 -7.98 -14.47
C LEU A 94 4.75 -6.48 -14.21
N VAL A 95 3.71 -5.84 -14.73
CA VAL A 95 3.43 -4.42 -14.54
C VAL A 95 2.15 -4.28 -13.72
N ASN A 96 2.17 -3.43 -12.71
CA ASN A 96 1.02 -3.17 -11.87
C ASN A 96 0.78 -1.65 -11.77
N VAL A 97 -0.39 -1.21 -12.21
CA VAL A 97 -0.76 0.21 -12.26
C VAL A 97 -1.87 0.47 -11.25
N HIS A 98 -1.70 1.46 -10.39
CA HIS A 98 -2.65 1.79 -9.34
C HIS A 98 -3.05 3.26 -9.31
N ASP A 99 -4.34 3.49 -9.07
CA ASP A 99 -4.91 4.73 -8.58
C ASP A 99 -5.10 4.62 -7.06
N CYS A 100 -4.18 5.18 -6.30
CA CYS A 100 -4.24 5.31 -4.84
C CYS A 100 -4.51 6.76 -4.40
N GLY A 101 -5.06 7.57 -5.28
CA GLY A 101 -5.23 9.01 -5.06
C GLY A 101 -3.90 9.75 -5.07
N THR A 102 -3.69 10.62 -4.11
CA THR A 102 -2.43 11.35 -3.97
C THR A 102 -1.32 10.46 -3.43
N LEU A 103 -0.17 10.43 -4.11
CA LEU A 103 1.03 9.76 -3.66
C LEU A 103 1.72 10.56 -2.55
N VAL A 104 1.51 10.16 -1.30
CA VAL A 104 2.15 10.83 -0.14
C VAL A 104 3.66 10.57 -0.11
N ASN A 105 4.08 9.35 -0.41
CA ASN A 105 5.47 8.96 -0.52
C ASN A 105 5.65 7.97 -1.68
N PRO A 106 6.14 8.41 -2.85
CA PRO A 106 6.28 7.56 -4.02
C PRO A 106 7.13 6.29 -3.80
N ALA A 107 8.26 6.41 -3.09
CA ALA A 107 9.15 5.27 -2.83
C ALA A 107 8.48 4.19 -1.95
N LEU A 108 7.75 4.59 -0.91
CA LEU A 108 7.01 3.65 -0.07
C LEU A 108 5.80 3.07 -0.80
N ALA A 109 5.14 3.85 -1.66
CA ALA A 109 4.04 3.36 -2.49
C ALA A 109 4.54 2.29 -3.47
N GLU A 110 5.65 2.52 -4.15
CA GLU A 110 6.29 1.54 -5.04
C GLU A 110 6.67 0.26 -4.29
N ALA A 111 7.29 0.38 -3.12
CA ALA A 111 7.64 -0.77 -2.28
C ALA A 111 6.39 -1.58 -1.86
N GLN A 112 5.28 -0.91 -1.54
CA GLN A 112 4.02 -1.55 -1.22
C GLN A 112 3.44 -2.31 -2.42
N VAL A 113 3.51 -1.75 -3.62
CA VAL A 113 3.06 -2.40 -4.85
C VAL A 113 3.92 -3.62 -5.16
N HIS A 114 5.24 -3.51 -5.09
CA HIS A 114 6.16 -4.64 -5.29
C HIS A 114 5.91 -5.77 -4.29
N GLY A 115 5.66 -5.45 -3.02
CA GLY A 115 5.30 -6.44 -1.99
C GLY A 115 3.99 -7.17 -2.32
N GLY A 116 2.96 -6.45 -2.74
CA GLY A 116 1.68 -7.03 -3.17
C GLY A 116 1.83 -7.92 -4.41
N MET A 117 2.62 -7.48 -5.39
CA MET A 117 2.94 -8.29 -6.59
C MET A 117 3.64 -9.59 -6.21
N SER A 118 4.62 -9.53 -5.31
CA SER A 118 5.34 -10.71 -4.82
C SER A 118 4.40 -11.73 -4.16
N MET A 119 3.52 -11.28 -3.28
CA MET A 119 2.51 -12.14 -2.68
C MET A 119 1.58 -12.77 -3.73
N ALA A 120 1.16 -12.00 -4.71
CA ALA A 120 0.25 -12.47 -5.75
C ALA A 120 0.91 -13.45 -6.73
N ILE A 121 2.22 -13.35 -7.00
CA ILE A 121 3.00 -14.32 -7.76
C ILE A 121 2.98 -15.66 -7.02
N GLY A 122 3.28 -15.67 -5.72
CA GLY A 122 3.23 -16.85 -4.89
C GLY A 122 1.84 -17.47 -4.85
N TYR A 123 0.81 -16.69 -4.56
CA TYR A 123 -0.58 -17.13 -4.58
C TYR A 123 -1.01 -17.70 -5.95
N GLY A 124 -0.54 -17.09 -7.04
CA GLY A 124 -0.90 -17.51 -8.41
C GLY A 124 -0.22 -18.80 -8.86
N LEU A 125 1.01 -19.09 -8.43
CA LEU A 125 1.85 -20.12 -9.04
C LEU A 125 2.36 -21.21 -8.08
N SER A 126 2.54 -20.92 -6.77
CA SER A 126 3.29 -21.84 -5.91
C SER A 126 2.74 -22.07 -4.51
N GLU A 127 2.06 -21.08 -3.92
CA GLU A 127 1.64 -21.15 -2.52
C GLU A 127 0.32 -21.91 -2.37
N GLU A 128 0.38 -23.08 -1.77
CA GLU A 128 -0.77 -23.92 -1.49
C GLU A 128 -0.68 -24.46 -0.06
N LEU A 129 -1.64 -24.08 0.80
CA LEU A 129 -1.77 -24.69 2.11
C LEU A 129 -2.67 -25.93 2.02
N LYS A 130 -2.08 -27.11 2.31
CA LYS A 130 -2.75 -28.39 2.25
C LYS A 130 -3.26 -28.80 3.62
N PHE A 131 -4.48 -29.32 3.67
CA PHE A 131 -5.10 -29.80 4.89
C PHE A 131 -5.41 -31.29 4.80
N ASP A 132 -5.30 -31.98 5.91
CA ASP A 132 -5.86 -33.31 6.08
C ASP A 132 -7.39 -33.20 6.13
N GLU A 133 -8.07 -33.85 5.22
CA GLU A 133 -9.54 -33.73 5.05
C GLU A 133 -10.33 -34.23 6.26
N LYS A 134 -9.77 -35.17 7.03
CA LYS A 134 -10.44 -35.77 8.19
C LYS A 134 -10.25 -34.96 9.47
N THR A 135 -9.07 -34.39 9.64
CA THR A 135 -8.69 -33.72 10.90
C THR A 135 -8.62 -32.20 10.81
N GLY A 136 -8.62 -31.64 9.61
CA GLY A 136 -8.43 -30.21 9.36
C GLY A 136 -7.02 -29.69 9.71
N LYS A 137 -6.06 -30.58 9.95
CA LYS A 137 -4.68 -30.20 10.29
C LYS A 137 -3.93 -29.81 9.02
N PRO A 138 -3.15 -28.70 9.06
CA PRO A 138 -2.26 -28.36 7.95
C PRO A 138 -1.17 -29.44 7.78
N LEU A 139 -0.93 -29.84 6.54
CA LEU A 139 0.06 -30.88 6.19
C LEU A 139 1.43 -30.28 5.85
N ASN A 140 1.47 -29.03 5.43
CA ASN A 140 2.68 -28.32 4.99
C ASN A 140 2.84 -26.95 5.68
N ASN A 141 2.68 -26.94 6.99
CA ASN A 141 2.75 -25.75 7.84
C ASN A 141 4.20 -25.31 8.19
N ASN A 142 5.12 -25.51 7.29
CA ASN A 142 6.52 -25.17 7.44
C ASN A 142 7.08 -24.61 6.12
N LEU A 143 8.14 -23.79 6.19
CA LEU A 143 8.72 -23.13 5.02
C LEU A 143 9.53 -24.05 4.09
N LEU A 144 9.71 -25.33 4.46
CA LEU A 144 10.28 -26.32 3.56
C LEU A 144 9.24 -26.80 2.53
N ASP A 145 8.00 -26.99 2.96
CA ASP A 145 6.94 -27.57 2.14
C ASP A 145 5.96 -26.51 1.61
N TYR A 146 5.73 -25.41 2.33
CA TYR A 146 4.98 -24.27 1.85
C TYR A 146 5.89 -23.40 0.97
N LYS A 147 5.62 -23.34 -0.32
CA LYS A 147 6.53 -22.77 -1.32
C LYS A 147 6.29 -21.27 -1.55
N LEU A 148 6.85 -20.44 -0.68
CA LEU A 148 6.95 -19.02 -0.94
C LEU A 148 7.82 -18.76 -2.17
N SER A 149 7.39 -17.82 -3.01
CA SER A 149 8.23 -17.33 -4.11
C SER A 149 9.47 -16.61 -3.56
N THR A 150 10.61 -16.89 -4.15
CA THR A 150 11.89 -16.29 -3.77
C THR A 150 12.22 -15.13 -4.71
N PHE A 151 13.25 -14.35 -4.37
CA PHE A 151 13.76 -13.29 -5.23
C PHE A 151 14.15 -13.78 -6.63
N MET A 152 14.57 -15.04 -6.77
CA MET A 152 14.94 -15.64 -8.04
C MET A 152 13.75 -16.03 -8.92
N ASP A 153 12.58 -16.13 -8.33
CA ASP A 153 11.33 -16.49 -9.04
C ASP A 153 10.61 -15.27 -9.63
N HIS A 154 11.04 -14.06 -9.22
CA HIS A 154 10.43 -12.84 -9.67
C HIS A 154 11.10 -12.28 -10.92
N PRO A 155 10.32 -11.76 -11.88
CA PRO A 155 10.83 -10.94 -12.97
C PRO A 155 11.18 -9.53 -12.45
N THR A 156 11.55 -8.64 -13.34
CA THR A 156 11.54 -7.20 -13.03
C THR A 156 10.10 -6.77 -12.76
N LEU A 157 9.82 -6.38 -11.52
CA LEU A 157 8.53 -5.84 -11.12
C LEU A 157 8.47 -4.35 -11.46
N GLN A 158 7.38 -3.93 -12.09
CA GLN A 158 7.17 -2.54 -12.49
C GLN A 158 5.88 -2.01 -11.85
N ALA A 159 6.00 -0.93 -11.10
CA ALA A 159 4.88 -0.21 -10.52
C ALA A 159 4.67 1.13 -11.25
N ALA A 160 3.42 1.47 -11.51
CA ALA A 160 3.05 2.78 -12.02
C ALA A 160 1.82 3.31 -11.28
N PHE A 161 1.66 4.62 -11.25
CA PHE A 161 0.59 5.27 -10.52
C PHE A 161 -0.16 6.26 -11.39
N VAL A 162 -1.47 6.29 -11.21
CA VAL A 162 -2.37 7.32 -11.74
C VAL A 162 -2.84 8.13 -10.53
N GLU A 163 -2.47 9.40 -10.46
CA GLU A 163 -2.93 10.28 -9.39
C GLU A 163 -4.31 10.85 -9.70
N ASN A 164 -5.31 10.36 -8.99
CA ASN A 164 -6.69 10.85 -9.03
C ASN A 164 -7.17 11.11 -7.59
N PRO A 165 -6.85 12.30 -7.03
CA PRO A 165 -7.11 12.63 -5.63
C PRO A 165 -8.59 12.47 -5.26
N GLU A 166 -8.84 11.81 -4.12
CA GLU A 166 -10.19 11.59 -3.58
C GLU A 166 -10.63 12.81 -2.75
N PRO A 167 -11.66 13.55 -3.17
CA PRO A 167 -12.08 14.78 -2.49
C PRO A 167 -12.55 14.57 -1.04
N THR A 168 -13.03 13.39 -0.70
CA THR A 168 -13.60 13.06 0.61
C THR A 168 -12.57 12.49 1.59
N SER A 169 -11.39 12.13 1.10
CA SER A 169 -10.29 11.57 1.89
C SER A 169 -9.31 12.66 2.36
N PRO A 170 -8.72 12.52 3.55
CA PRO A 170 -7.61 13.37 3.96
C PRO A 170 -6.47 13.32 2.93
N TYR A 171 -5.98 14.49 2.52
CA TYR A 171 -4.92 14.63 1.50
C TYR A 171 -5.23 14.03 0.13
N GLY A 172 -6.47 13.59 -0.13
CA GLY A 172 -6.85 12.97 -1.39
C GLY A 172 -6.35 11.54 -1.57
N THR A 173 -5.99 10.85 -0.51
CA THR A 173 -5.45 9.48 -0.54
C THR A 173 -6.53 8.42 -0.69
N LYS A 174 -6.19 7.27 -1.27
CA LYS A 174 -6.98 6.04 -1.30
C LYS A 174 -6.14 4.88 -0.77
N ALA A 175 -6.76 3.71 -0.55
CA ALA A 175 -6.05 2.53 -0.09
C ALA A 175 -5.03 2.02 -1.12
N LEU A 176 -3.88 1.53 -0.64
CA LEU A 176 -2.84 0.92 -1.45
C LEU A 176 -2.26 -0.36 -0.83
N GLY A 177 -2.71 -0.76 0.35
CA GLY A 177 -2.18 -1.93 1.05
C GLY A 177 -2.47 -3.25 0.33
N GLU A 178 -3.73 -3.60 0.19
CA GLU A 178 -4.18 -4.86 -0.40
C GLU A 178 -4.39 -4.81 -1.93
N PRO A 179 -4.84 -3.70 -2.55
CA PRO A 179 -5.12 -3.66 -3.98
C PRO A 179 -4.01 -4.20 -4.89
N PRO A 180 -2.70 -3.98 -4.61
CA PRO A 180 -1.61 -4.52 -5.41
C PRO A 180 -1.54 -6.05 -5.48
N ALA A 181 -2.10 -6.75 -4.52
CA ALA A 181 -2.14 -8.22 -4.50
C ALA A 181 -3.33 -8.82 -5.23
N CYS A 182 -4.36 -8.03 -5.57
CA CYS A 182 -5.61 -8.55 -6.13
C CYS A 182 -5.50 -8.94 -7.62
N SER A 183 -4.83 -8.12 -8.44
CA SER A 183 -4.87 -8.25 -9.90
C SER A 183 -3.73 -9.05 -10.54
N PRO A 184 -2.54 -9.28 -9.93
CA PRO A 184 -1.45 -9.98 -10.61
C PRO A 184 -1.74 -11.47 -10.87
N ALA A 185 -2.31 -12.21 -9.91
CA ALA A 185 -2.62 -13.64 -10.11
C ALA A 185 -3.62 -13.86 -11.26
N PRO A 186 -4.75 -13.12 -11.38
CA PRO A 186 -5.59 -13.16 -12.57
C PRO A 186 -4.89 -12.78 -13.87
N ALA A 187 -3.97 -11.80 -13.84
CA ALA A 187 -3.20 -11.41 -15.01
C ALA A 187 -2.28 -12.55 -15.49
N ILE A 188 -1.57 -13.21 -14.55
CA ILE A 188 -0.75 -14.40 -14.83
C ILE A 188 -1.60 -15.53 -15.42
N ARG A 189 -2.75 -15.82 -14.82
CA ARG A 189 -3.70 -16.82 -15.33
C ARG A 189 -4.13 -16.50 -16.76
N ASN A 190 -4.45 -15.25 -17.05
CA ASN A 190 -4.85 -14.81 -18.39
C ASN A 190 -3.69 -14.88 -19.40
N ALA A 191 -2.48 -14.61 -18.98
CA ALA A 191 -1.28 -14.77 -19.81
C ALA A 191 -1.04 -16.25 -20.17
N ILE A 192 -1.23 -17.17 -19.22
CA ILE A 192 -1.16 -18.61 -19.47
C ILE A 192 -2.25 -19.06 -20.47
N LEU A 193 -3.49 -18.59 -20.26
CA LEU A 193 -4.58 -18.85 -21.20
C LEU A 193 -4.25 -18.36 -22.61
N ASN A 194 -3.71 -17.15 -22.73
CA ASN A 194 -3.34 -16.57 -24.03
C ASN A 194 -2.21 -17.37 -24.72
N ALA A 195 -1.25 -17.87 -23.95
CA ALA A 195 -0.12 -18.63 -24.47
C ALA A 195 -0.50 -20.06 -24.90
N THR A 196 -1.44 -20.71 -24.20
CA THR A 196 -1.71 -22.15 -24.34
C THR A 196 -3.10 -22.48 -24.86
N GLY A 197 -4.06 -21.55 -24.79
CA GLY A 197 -5.46 -21.78 -25.03
C GLY A 197 -6.18 -22.52 -23.89
N VAL A 198 -5.48 -22.88 -22.80
CA VAL A 198 -6.05 -23.65 -21.67
C VAL A 198 -6.43 -22.73 -20.53
N ALA A 199 -7.69 -22.79 -20.11
CA ALA A 199 -8.23 -22.03 -18.99
C ALA A 199 -8.04 -22.78 -17.66
N PHE A 200 -7.54 -22.09 -16.66
CA PHE A 200 -7.44 -22.58 -15.27
C PHE A 200 -8.35 -21.74 -14.37
N ASP A 201 -9.18 -22.38 -13.59
CA ASP A 201 -10.20 -21.71 -12.77
C ASP A 201 -9.87 -21.68 -11.27
N ALA A 202 -8.70 -22.16 -10.90
CA ALA A 202 -8.20 -22.17 -9.52
C ALA A 202 -6.73 -21.75 -9.44
N CYS A 203 -6.33 -21.19 -8.32
CA CYS A 203 -4.94 -20.91 -7.94
C CYS A 203 -4.58 -21.75 -6.70
N PRO A 204 -3.29 -22.05 -6.53
CA PRO A 204 -2.16 -21.79 -7.43
C PRO A 204 -2.14 -22.69 -8.67
N ILE A 205 -1.65 -22.15 -9.80
CA ILE A 205 -1.47 -22.90 -11.06
C ILE A 205 -0.12 -23.61 -10.98
N THR A 206 -0.07 -24.67 -10.16
CA THR A 206 1.15 -25.46 -9.93
C THR A 206 1.48 -26.36 -11.13
N PRO A 207 2.71 -26.91 -11.23
CA PRO A 207 3.05 -27.87 -12.29
C PRO A 207 2.07 -29.05 -12.38
N HIS A 208 1.53 -29.50 -11.26
CA HIS A 208 0.54 -30.59 -11.24
C HIS A 208 -0.81 -30.15 -11.82
N VAL A 209 -1.23 -28.91 -11.57
CA VAL A 209 -2.45 -28.32 -12.16
C VAL A 209 -2.26 -28.14 -13.67
N LEU A 210 -1.10 -27.62 -14.08
CA LEU A 210 -0.73 -27.47 -15.48
C LEU A 210 -0.76 -28.82 -16.23
N TYR A 211 -0.13 -29.85 -15.66
CA TYR A 211 -0.10 -31.19 -16.25
C TYR A 211 -1.53 -31.72 -16.53
N ARG A 212 -2.40 -31.65 -15.55
CA ARG A 212 -3.78 -32.07 -15.73
C ARG A 212 -4.50 -31.30 -16.82
N GLY A 213 -4.44 -29.98 -16.79
CA GLY A 213 -5.10 -29.14 -17.78
C GLY A 213 -4.54 -29.35 -19.20
N PHE A 214 -3.22 -29.49 -19.35
CA PHE A 214 -2.58 -29.71 -20.64
C PHE A 214 -2.90 -31.10 -21.21
N LYS A 215 -2.98 -32.14 -20.34
CA LYS A 215 -3.39 -33.50 -20.75
C LYS A 215 -4.85 -33.50 -21.18
N GLU A 216 -5.76 -32.90 -20.44
CA GLU A 216 -7.17 -32.77 -20.80
C GLU A 216 -7.36 -31.98 -22.10
N ALA A 217 -6.52 -31.02 -22.39
CA ALA A 217 -6.54 -30.26 -23.64
C ALA A 217 -5.81 -30.94 -24.81
N GLY A 218 -5.19 -32.12 -24.60
CA GLY A 218 -4.45 -32.85 -25.62
C GLY A 218 -3.13 -32.20 -26.04
N LEU A 219 -2.55 -31.34 -25.18
CA LEU A 219 -1.25 -30.72 -25.42
C LEU A 219 -0.06 -31.60 -24.98
N ILE A 220 -0.32 -32.60 -24.15
CA ILE A 220 0.65 -33.59 -23.65
C ILE A 220 0.07 -34.98 -23.85
N GLU A 221 0.87 -35.89 -24.43
CA GLU A 221 0.58 -37.32 -24.53
C GLU A 221 1.09 -38.05 -23.27
N ASP A 222 0.56 -39.31 -23.07
CA ASP A 222 0.98 -40.16 -21.93
C ASP A 222 2.44 -40.62 -22.05
#